data_4e1086368a100c23501e75e438f38bfd
#
_entry.id   4e1086368a100c23501e75e438f38bfd
#
_cell.length_a   1.000
_cell.length_b   1.000
_cell.length_c   1.000
_cell.angle_alpha   90.00
_cell.angle_beta   90.00
_cell.angle_gamma   90.00
#
_symmetry.space_group_name_H-M   'P 1'
#
loop_
_entity.id
_entity.type
_entity.pdbx_description
1 polymer ?
#
loop_
_entity_poly.entity_id
_entity_poly.type
_entity_poly.pdbx_seq_one_letter_code
_entity_poly.pdbx_strand_id
1 'polypeptide(L)'
;MSRFKAANEIDRRTGTNILGIIVIDQLTVFGRGEVQMSDCSYMVPDLTEGSFYRNEIIIKKSRFITSVGHTQGAETSEAFLEKIRREFSDARHNCYAFNAGRGGETAFAGCSDDGEPKGTAGRPMLNVLVHSQIGEITVVVTRYFGGILLGTGGLVRAYQDSVKEALAKLPLKIKEDLEELHFTADSTKMHIVEQIVRKHSGRITGRNFFGTGCMIKITAGAANALQIKQELDLLNR
;
A
#
# COMPACT_ATOMS: atom_id res chain seq x y z
N MET A 1 -3.69 -3.44 27.84
CA MET A 1 -5.00 -2.75 27.81
C MET A 1 -4.76 -1.26 27.85
N SER A 2 -4.77 -0.59 26.71
CA SER A 2 -4.76 0.88 26.65
C SER A 2 -5.72 1.29 25.54
N ARG A 3 -6.84 1.89 25.94
CA ARG A 3 -7.89 2.40 25.04
C ARG A 3 -7.44 3.75 24.51
N PHE A 4 -7.10 3.86 23.25
CA PHE A 4 -7.08 5.14 22.54
C PHE A 4 -8.50 5.43 22.02
N LYS A 5 -9.13 6.46 22.58
CA LYS A 5 -10.34 7.06 22.03
C LYS A 5 -9.93 7.91 20.82
N ALA A 6 -10.33 7.50 19.61
CA ALA A 6 -10.30 8.37 18.45
C ALA A 6 -11.43 9.39 18.60
N ALA A 7 -11.08 10.68 18.59
CA ALA A 7 -12.06 11.76 18.52
C ALA A 7 -12.51 11.91 17.05
N ASN A 8 -13.78 11.58 16.78
CA ASN A 8 -14.46 11.89 15.53
C ASN A 8 -14.81 13.38 15.52
N GLU A 9 -14.02 14.21 14.88
CA GLU A 9 -14.40 15.58 14.51
C GLU A 9 -14.94 15.57 13.08
N ILE A 10 -16.26 15.64 12.98
CA ILE A 10 -16.99 15.83 11.70
C ILE A 10 -17.21 17.32 11.55
N ASP A 11 -16.72 17.92 10.46
CA ASP A 11 -17.12 19.29 10.10
C ASP A 11 -18.60 19.34 9.79
N ARG A 12 -19.35 19.99 10.66
CA ARG A 12 -20.82 20.11 10.57
C ARG A 12 -21.31 20.97 9.40
N ARG A 13 -20.42 21.59 8.62
CA ARG A 13 -20.79 22.43 7.47
C ARG A 13 -20.68 21.72 6.12
N THR A 14 -19.80 20.72 6.01
CA THR A 14 -19.56 20.04 4.73
C THR A 14 -19.83 18.54 4.77
N GLY A 15 -20.04 17.94 5.94
CA GLY A 15 -20.26 16.50 6.10
C GLY A 15 -19.02 15.64 5.78
N THR A 16 -17.86 16.27 5.60
CA THR A 16 -16.62 15.59 5.24
C THR A 16 -15.74 15.38 6.48
N ASN A 17 -15.26 14.17 6.66
CA ASN A 17 -14.35 13.82 7.74
C ASN A 17 -12.97 14.46 7.44
N ILE A 18 -12.48 15.34 8.33
CA ILE A 18 -11.21 16.10 8.16
C ILE A 18 -9.98 15.19 8.19
N LEU A 19 -10.12 13.95 8.59
CA LEU A 19 -9.09 12.92 8.54
C LEU A 19 -9.54 11.78 7.60
N GLY A 20 -9.40 12.02 6.30
CA GLY A 20 -9.57 10.99 5.26
C GLY A 20 -8.50 9.89 5.26
N ILE A 21 -7.86 9.63 6.40
CA ILE A 21 -7.01 8.47 6.61
C ILE A 21 -7.89 7.46 7.32
N ILE A 22 -8.38 6.47 6.57
CA ILE A 22 -9.03 5.30 7.15
C ILE A 22 -7.94 4.53 7.88
N VAL A 23 -7.81 4.74 9.20
CA VAL A 23 -7.11 3.84 10.08
C VAL A 23 -8.03 2.64 10.25
N ILE A 24 -7.80 1.59 9.47
CA ILE A 24 -8.49 0.32 9.65
C ILE A 24 -7.72 -0.44 10.73
N ASP A 25 -8.11 -0.23 11.99
CA ASP A 25 -7.81 -1.14 13.07
C ASP A 25 -8.92 -2.21 13.05
N GLN A 26 -8.55 -3.48 12.89
CA GLN A 26 -9.36 -4.71 12.99
C GLN A 26 -10.87 -4.47 13.24
N LEU A 27 -11.65 -4.18 12.23
CA LEU A 27 -13.11 -4.01 12.33
C LEU A 27 -13.84 -5.03 11.46
N THR A 28 -14.39 -6.03 12.15
CA THR A 28 -15.49 -6.85 11.65
C THR A 28 -16.77 -6.04 11.82
N VAL A 29 -17.34 -5.50 10.75
CA VAL A 29 -18.68 -4.91 10.77
C VAL A 29 -19.53 -5.45 9.64
N PHE A 30 -20.65 -6.05 10.00
CA PHE A 30 -21.67 -6.52 9.08
C PHE A 30 -22.59 -5.34 8.68
N GLY A 31 -22.70 -5.07 7.39
CA GLY A 31 -23.80 -4.29 6.83
C GLY A 31 -23.39 -3.03 6.06
N ARG A 32 -23.55 -3.06 4.75
CA ARG A 32 -23.34 -2.05 3.71
C ARG A 32 -21.88 -1.78 3.30
N GLY A 33 -21.32 -2.66 2.48
CA GLY A 33 -20.21 -2.31 1.58
C GLY A 33 -18.83 -2.18 2.22
N GLU A 34 -18.62 -2.74 3.41
CA GLU A 34 -17.31 -2.75 4.04
C GLU A 34 -16.45 -3.89 3.49
N VAL A 35 -15.29 -3.52 3.01
CA VAL A 35 -14.31 -4.46 2.47
C VAL A 35 -13.54 -5.06 3.65
N GLN A 36 -13.73 -6.35 3.94
CA GLN A 36 -12.88 -7.09 4.88
C GLN A 36 -11.49 -7.27 4.26
N MET A 37 -10.48 -6.63 4.87
CA MET A 37 -9.08 -6.92 4.55
C MET A 37 -8.67 -8.21 5.28
N SER A 38 -8.21 -9.20 4.53
CA SER A 38 -7.57 -10.39 5.11
C SER A 38 -6.17 -10.03 5.62
N ASP A 39 -5.61 -10.82 6.54
CA ASP A 39 -4.22 -10.65 7.02
C ASP A 39 -3.18 -10.65 5.90
N CYS A 40 -3.57 -11.04 4.69
CA CYS A 40 -2.74 -11.15 3.49
C CYS A 40 -3.05 -10.07 2.46
N SER A 41 -3.95 -9.11 2.76
CA SER A 41 -4.30 -8.03 1.84
C SER A 41 -3.75 -6.69 2.32
N TYR A 42 -3.49 -5.79 1.38
CA TYR A 42 -3.08 -4.42 1.64
C TYR A 42 -3.55 -3.49 0.51
N MET A 43 -3.58 -2.19 0.80
CA MET A 43 -4.00 -1.19 -0.16
C MET A 43 -2.85 -0.81 -1.09
N VAL A 44 -3.13 -0.66 -2.37
CA VAL A 44 -2.20 -0.12 -3.37
C VAL A 44 -2.88 0.94 -4.23
N PRO A 45 -2.12 1.87 -4.86
CA PRO A 45 -2.70 2.82 -5.80
C PRO A 45 -3.42 2.10 -6.96
N ASP A 46 -4.69 2.48 -7.23
CA ASP A 46 -5.44 1.98 -8.39
C ASP A 46 -5.17 2.87 -9.60
N LEU A 47 -3.98 2.68 -10.17
CA LEU A 47 -3.48 3.43 -11.32
C LEU A 47 -3.18 2.44 -12.45
N THR A 48 -3.49 2.83 -13.70
CA THR A 48 -3.07 2.06 -14.87
C THR A 48 -1.57 2.14 -15.05
N GLU A 49 -0.98 1.11 -15.65
CA GLU A 49 0.45 1.04 -15.89
C GLU A 49 0.98 2.31 -16.61
N GLY A 50 2.05 2.88 -16.09
CA GLY A 50 2.64 4.12 -16.62
C GLY A 50 1.91 5.41 -16.31
N SER A 51 0.68 5.34 -15.74
CA SER A 51 -0.03 6.52 -15.25
C SER A 51 0.41 6.89 -13.82
N PHE A 52 0.03 8.09 -13.40
CA PHE A 52 0.27 8.56 -12.04
C PHE A 52 -0.82 9.55 -11.64
N TYR A 53 -1.02 9.69 -10.33
CA TYR A 53 -1.92 10.68 -9.75
C TYR A 53 -1.15 11.97 -9.43
N ARG A 54 -1.81 13.11 -9.54
CA ARG A 54 -1.20 14.42 -9.23
C ARG A 54 -2.13 15.29 -8.40
N ASN A 55 -1.55 15.93 -7.39
CA ASN A 55 -2.20 16.96 -6.57
C ASN A 55 -1.25 18.14 -6.38
N GLU A 56 -1.78 19.34 -6.23
CA GLU A 56 -1.00 20.55 -5.97
C GLU A 56 -1.58 21.29 -4.77
N ILE A 57 -0.70 21.78 -3.90
CA ILE A 57 -1.05 22.70 -2.82
C ILE A 57 -0.12 23.91 -2.85
N ILE A 58 -0.62 25.05 -2.37
CA ILE A 58 0.13 26.29 -2.27
C ILE A 58 0.21 26.71 -0.81
N ILE A 59 1.46 26.84 -0.30
CA ILE A 59 1.71 27.27 1.08
C ILE A 59 2.67 28.45 1.04
N LYS A 60 2.26 29.60 1.58
CA LYS A 60 3.04 30.86 1.56
C LYS A 60 3.62 31.16 0.17
N LYS A 61 2.81 31.06 -0.87
CA LYS A 61 3.16 31.24 -2.30
C LYS A 61 4.10 30.17 -2.86
N SER A 62 4.69 29.27 -2.06
CA SER A 62 5.41 28.12 -2.59
C SER A 62 4.42 27.08 -3.12
N ARG A 63 4.71 26.53 -4.31
CA ARG A 63 3.92 25.46 -4.93
C ARG A 63 4.56 24.12 -4.59
N PHE A 64 3.74 23.20 -4.15
CA PHE A 64 4.11 21.80 -3.88
C PHE A 64 3.27 20.91 -4.77
N ILE A 65 3.89 20.30 -5.77
CA ILE A 65 3.26 19.43 -6.75
C ILE A 65 3.59 17.99 -6.36
N THR A 66 2.59 17.26 -5.91
CA THR A 66 2.74 15.87 -5.49
C THR A 66 2.36 14.92 -6.62
N SER A 67 3.29 14.13 -7.09
CA SER A 67 3.08 13.06 -8.06
C SER A 67 3.16 11.71 -7.36
N VAL A 68 2.15 10.85 -7.56
CA VAL A 68 2.05 9.53 -6.92
C VAL A 68 2.00 8.46 -8.00
N GLY A 69 2.90 7.48 -7.92
CA GLY A 69 2.97 6.32 -8.82
C GLY A 69 2.68 5.01 -8.08
N HIS A 70 2.08 4.04 -8.78
CA HIS A 70 2.05 2.65 -8.35
C HIS A 70 3.37 2.00 -8.78
N THR A 71 4.19 1.58 -7.80
CA THR A 71 5.55 1.10 -8.05
C THR A 71 5.87 -0.09 -7.16
N GLN A 72 6.21 -1.21 -7.76
CA GLN A 72 6.59 -2.43 -7.05
C GLN A 72 8.10 -2.66 -7.17
N GLY A 73 8.80 -2.66 -6.04
CA GLY A 73 10.26 -2.82 -5.99
C GLY A 73 11.02 -1.51 -6.26
N ALA A 74 12.33 -1.54 -6.02
CA ALA A 74 13.20 -0.37 -6.11
C ALA A 74 13.33 0.17 -7.53
N GLU A 75 13.43 -0.71 -8.52
CA GLU A 75 13.65 -0.35 -9.93
C GLU A 75 12.49 0.50 -10.50
N THR A 76 11.25 0.07 -10.25
CA THR A 76 10.08 0.82 -10.72
C THR A 76 9.92 2.16 -9.99
N SER A 77 10.31 2.21 -8.69
CA SER A 77 10.33 3.44 -7.91
C SER A 77 11.34 4.44 -8.46
N GLU A 78 12.54 3.98 -8.82
CA GLU A 78 13.59 4.81 -9.42
C GLU A 78 13.19 5.30 -10.83
N ALA A 79 12.63 4.43 -11.66
CA ALA A 79 12.13 4.80 -12.98
C ALA A 79 11.03 5.88 -12.90
N PHE A 80 10.12 5.77 -11.93
CA PHE A 80 9.10 6.78 -11.69
C PHE A 80 9.72 8.12 -11.24
N LEU A 81 10.66 8.09 -10.30
CA LEU A 81 11.38 9.27 -9.84
C LEU A 81 12.07 10.00 -11.00
N GLU A 82 12.80 9.27 -11.84
CA GLU A 82 13.48 9.83 -13.00
C GLU A 82 12.50 10.43 -14.03
N LYS A 83 11.33 9.82 -14.21
CA LYS A 83 10.26 10.38 -15.06
C LYS A 83 9.82 11.76 -14.56
N ILE A 84 9.58 11.88 -13.24
CA ILE A 84 9.13 13.16 -12.64
C ILE A 84 10.25 14.20 -12.65
N ARG A 85 11.50 13.80 -12.38
CA ARG A 85 12.65 14.71 -12.46
C ARG A 85 12.85 15.29 -13.85
N ARG A 86 12.65 14.50 -14.91
CA ARG A 86 12.72 14.99 -16.30
C ARG A 86 11.60 15.98 -16.61
N GLU A 87 10.40 15.71 -16.14
CA GLU A 87 9.25 16.58 -16.33
C GLU A 87 9.44 17.94 -15.64
N PHE A 88 9.99 17.93 -14.40
CA PHE A 88 10.23 19.11 -13.58
C PHE A 88 11.72 19.43 -13.45
N SER A 89 12.44 19.40 -14.56
CA SER A 89 13.89 19.63 -14.58
C SER A 89 14.31 21.06 -14.20
N ASP A 90 13.38 22.01 -14.24
CA ASP A 90 13.54 23.41 -13.82
C ASP A 90 13.31 23.60 -12.30
N ALA A 91 12.74 22.61 -11.61
CA ALA A 91 12.55 22.67 -10.17
C ALA A 91 13.86 22.38 -9.41
N ARG A 92 14.07 23.11 -8.30
CA ARG A 92 15.25 22.91 -7.46
C ARG A 92 15.19 21.65 -6.62
N HIS A 93 13.98 21.19 -6.27
CA HIS A 93 13.75 20.10 -5.35
C HIS A 93 12.64 19.20 -5.88
N ASN A 94 12.99 17.92 -6.07
CA ASN A 94 12.08 16.82 -6.35
C ASN A 94 12.23 15.79 -5.23
N CYS A 95 11.81 16.19 -4.02
CA CYS A 95 11.91 15.35 -2.83
C CYS A 95 11.02 14.13 -2.99
N TYR A 96 11.47 12.97 -2.50
CA TYR A 96 10.69 11.75 -2.67
C TYR A 96 10.68 10.87 -1.42
N ALA A 97 9.66 10.04 -1.35
CA ALA A 97 9.56 8.91 -0.46
C ALA A 97 8.84 7.77 -1.17
N PHE A 98 9.23 6.53 -0.86
CA PHE A 98 8.57 5.35 -1.39
C PHE A 98 8.44 4.25 -0.34
N ASN A 99 7.42 3.43 -0.50
CA ASN A 99 7.28 2.11 0.09
C ASN A 99 6.95 1.13 -1.04
N ALA A 100 7.97 0.50 -1.60
CA ALA A 100 7.88 -0.36 -2.78
C ALA A 100 7.48 -1.81 -2.47
N GLY A 101 7.20 -2.10 -1.20
CA GLY A 101 6.71 -3.36 -0.69
C GLY A 101 5.29 -3.24 -0.13
N ARG A 102 4.95 -4.16 0.77
CA ARG A 102 3.66 -4.21 1.46
C ARG A 102 3.42 -2.95 2.31
N GLY A 103 2.18 -2.52 2.42
CA GLY A 103 1.78 -1.43 3.28
C GLY A 103 2.12 -1.67 4.75
N GLY A 104 2.65 -0.63 5.43
CA GLY A 104 3.09 -0.72 6.82
C GLY A 104 4.47 -1.34 7.06
N GLU A 105 5.01 -2.09 6.09
CA GLU A 105 6.37 -2.63 6.15
C GLU A 105 7.38 -1.60 5.63
N THR A 106 8.60 -1.62 6.19
CA THR A 106 9.66 -0.66 5.83
C THR A 106 10.88 -1.30 5.17
N ALA A 107 10.84 -2.61 4.90
CA ALA A 107 11.95 -3.34 4.30
C ALA A 107 12.35 -2.78 2.92
N PHE A 108 11.38 -2.28 2.17
CA PHE A 108 11.57 -1.69 0.84
C PHE A 108 11.14 -0.22 0.81
N ALA A 109 11.47 0.52 1.87
CA ALA A 109 11.13 1.93 1.98
C ALA A 109 12.38 2.82 1.94
N GLY A 110 12.24 3.99 1.32
CA GLY A 110 13.32 4.96 1.22
C GLY A 110 12.82 6.38 0.99
N CYS A 111 13.71 7.36 1.15
CA CYS A 111 13.38 8.76 0.94
C CYS A 111 14.62 9.63 0.69
N SER A 112 14.41 10.84 0.14
CA SER A 112 15.44 11.86 -0.04
C SER A 112 14.87 13.26 0.08
N ASP A 113 15.67 14.15 0.66
CA ASP A 113 15.37 15.57 0.75
C ASP A 113 15.69 16.35 -0.54
N ASP A 114 16.41 15.74 -1.48
CA ASP A 114 16.78 16.33 -2.79
C ASP A 114 17.19 17.81 -2.73
N GLY A 115 18.13 18.13 -1.84
CA GLY A 115 18.66 19.48 -1.66
C GLY A 115 17.87 20.40 -0.72
N GLU A 116 16.73 19.98 -0.19
CA GLU A 116 16.12 20.66 0.97
C GLU A 116 16.96 20.47 2.24
N PRO A 117 16.80 21.29 3.27
CA PRO A 117 17.49 21.08 4.54
C PRO A 117 17.24 19.66 5.09
N LYS A 118 18.29 19.03 5.58
CA LYS A 118 18.28 17.64 6.02
C LYS A 118 17.12 17.32 6.97
N GLY A 119 16.33 16.32 6.61
CA GLY A 119 15.21 15.81 7.40
C GLY A 119 13.93 16.65 7.32
N THR A 120 13.86 17.65 6.42
CA THR A 120 12.68 18.53 6.33
C THR A 120 11.67 18.11 5.26
N ALA A 121 12.03 17.18 4.37
CA ALA A 121 11.18 16.73 3.26
C ALA A 121 11.01 15.21 3.23
N GLY A 122 12.03 14.48 2.84
CA GLY A 122 11.95 13.05 2.58
C GLY A 122 11.48 12.23 3.78
N ARG A 123 12.07 12.44 4.96
CA ARG A 123 11.68 11.73 6.17
C ARG A 123 10.24 12.04 6.62
N PRO A 124 9.78 13.29 6.66
CA PRO A 124 8.37 13.65 6.88
C PRO A 124 7.41 12.97 5.92
N MET A 125 7.74 12.92 4.61
CA MET A 125 6.95 12.25 3.58
C MET A 125 6.87 10.75 3.84
N LEU A 126 8.01 10.10 4.11
CA LEU A 126 8.08 8.67 4.41
C LEU A 126 7.25 8.30 5.63
N ASN A 127 7.29 9.11 6.69
CA ASN A 127 6.47 8.88 7.86
C ASN A 127 4.97 8.85 7.53
N VAL A 128 4.50 9.73 6.64
CA VAL A 128 3.10 9.72 6.18
C VAL A 128 2.80 8.43 5.41
N LEU A 129 3.69 8.00 4.51
CA LEU A 129 3.50 6.77 3.72
C LEU A 129 3.41 5.52 4.61
N VAL A 130 4.33 5.36 5.55
CA VAL A 130 4.34 4.19 6.45
C VAL A 130 3.07 4.12 7.29
N HIS A 131 2.60 5.25 7.81
CA HIS A 131 1.36 5.29 8.59
C HIS A 131 0.09 5.14 7.76
N SER A 132 0.14 5.38 6.44
CA SER A 132 -1.01 5.22 5.55
C SER A 132 -1.38 3.76 5.27
N GLN A 133 -0.50 2.82 5.58
CA GLN A 133 -0.65 1.39 5.27
C GLN A 133 -0.80 1.09 3.76
N ILE A 134 -0.48 2.05 2.88
CA ILE A 134 -0.49 1.87 1.44
C ILE A 134 0.87 1.33 1.01
N GLY A 135 0.89 0.21 0.29
CA GLY A 135 2.09 -0.39 -0.29
C GLY A 135 2.26 -0.07 -1.77
N GLU A 136 3.41 -0.48 -2.32
CA GLU A 136 3.74 -0.34 -3.74
C GLU A 136 3.55 1.09 -4.27
N ILE A 137 4.02 2.06 -3.50
CA ILE A 137 3.79 3.48 -3.75
C ILE A 137 5.10 4.27 -3.77
N THR A 138 5.24 5.15 -4.75
CA THR A 138 6.27 6.20 -4.77
C THR A 138 5.60 7.56 -4.87
N VAL A 139 6.03 8.47 -4.02
CA VAL A 139 5.56 9.87 -3.99
C VAL A 139 6.74 10.80 -4.22
N VAL A 140 6.61 11.69 -5.20
CA VAL A 140 7.56 12.76 -5.48
C VAL A 140 6.86 14.09 -5.26
N VAL A 141 7.44 14.95 -4.43
CA VAL A 141 6.96 16.31 -4.21
C VAL A 141 7.95 17.29 -4.84
N THR A 142 7.52 17.88 -5.93
CA THR A 142 8.25 18.96 -6.64
C THR A 142 7.90 20.30 -6.02
N ARG A 143 8.91 21.08 -5.61
CA ARG A 143 8.69 22.38 -4.99
C ARG A 143 9.22 23.51 -5.82
N TYR A 144 8.38 24.54 -5.99
CA TYR A 144 8.75 25.86 -6.49
C TYR A 144 8.63 26.90 -5.36
N PHE A 145 9.73 27.60 -5.09
CA PHE A 145 9.79 28.59 -4.02
C PHE A 145 8.95 29.83 -4.37
N GLY A 146 8.11 30.26 -3.44
CA GLY A 146 7.21 31.41 -3.62
C GLY A 146 7.71 32.75 -3.06
N GLY A 147 9.00 32.86 -2.74
CA GLY A 147 9.59 34.10 -2.22
C GLY A 147 9.46 34.28 -0.69
N ILE A 148 8.71 33.42 0.00
CA ILE A 148 8.52 33.49 1.47
C ILE A 148 9.11 32.23 2.11
N LEU A 149 10.06 32.41 3.03
CA LEU A 149 10.67 31.31 3.77
C LEU A 149 9.65 30.65 4.72
N LEU A 150 9.58 29.33 4.66
CA LEU A 150 8.73 28.55 5.55
C LEU A 150 9.40 28.24 6.91
N GLY A 151 10.73 28.21 6.94
CA GLY A 151 11.52 27.66 8.04
C GLY A 151 11.47 26.13 8.08
N THR A 152 12.35 25.51 8.89
CA THR A 152 12.47 24.04 8.96
C THR A 152 11.15 23.37 9.38
N GLY A 153 10.51 23.85 10.44
CA GLY A 153 9.22 23.33 10.90
C GLY A 153 8.08 23.55 9.89
N GLY A 154 8.12 24.67 9.13
CA GLY A 154 7.17 24.95 8.07
C GLY A 154 7.35 24.02 6.87
N LEU A 155 8.60 23.70 6.50
CA LEU A 155 8.91 22.73 5.45
C LEU A 155 8.41 21.32 5.82
N VAL A 156 8.70 20.83 7.02
CA VAL A 156 8.22 19.54 7.50
C VAL A 156 6.71 19.42 7.35
N ARG A 157 5.96 20.42 7.83
CA ARG A 157 4.49 20.42 7.71
C ARG A 157 4.04 20.46 6.24
N ALA A 158 4.66 21.32 5.43
CA ALA A 158 4.29 21.46 4.02
C ALA A 158 4.45 20.16 3.23
N TYR A 159 5.56 19.45 3.42
CA TYR A 159 5.79 18.14 2.78
C TYR A 159 4.83 17.08 3.28
N GLN A 160 4.56 17.02 4.59
CA GLN A 160 3.57 16.11 5.16
C GLN A 160 2.17 16.38 4.62
N ASP A 161 1.74 17.64 4.60
CA ASP A 161 0.41 18.03 4.15
C ASP A 161 0.25 17.78 2.66
N SER A 162 1.31 18.02 1.84
CA SER A 162 1.31 17.69 0.41
C SER A 162 1.03 16.21 0.16
N VAL A 163 1.70 15.31 0.91
CA VAL A 163 1.48 13.87 0.77
C VAL A 163 0.11 13.48 1.29
N LYS A 164 -0.31 13.95 2.46
CA LYS A 164 -1.64 13.65 3.03
C LYS A 164 -2.78 14.03 2.10
N GLU A 165 -2.73 15.25 1.54
CA GLU A 165 -3.74 15.74 0.59
C GLU A 165 -3.80 14.88 -0.68
N ALA A 166 -2.64 14.43 -1.19
CA ALA A 166 -2.57 13.56 -2.34
C ALA A 166 -3.16 12.18 -2.03
N LEU A 167 -2.77 11.56 -0.90
CA LEU A 167 -3.26 10.26 -0.50
C LEU A 167 -4.78 10.25 -0.20
N ALA A 168 -5.32 11.34 0.36
CA ALA A 168 -6.74 11.44 0.65
C ALA A 168 -7.64 11.40 -0.60
N LYS A 169 -7.08 11.71 -1.77
CA LYS A 169 -7.80 11.75 -3.06
C LYS A 169 -7.34 10.65 -4.02
N LEU A 170 -6.32 9.87 -3.63
CA LEU A 170 -5.75 8.82 -4.46
C LEU A 170 -6.74 7.66 -4.59
N PRO A 171 -7.08 7.20 -5.81
CA PRO A 171 -7.84 5.98 -5.97
C PRO A 171 -7.00 4.78 -5.49
N LEU A 172 -7.61 3.92 -4.69
CA LEU A 172 -6.97 2.77 -4.08
C LEU A 172 -7.73 1.49 -4.40
N LYS A 173 -6.99 0.38 -4.50
CA LYS A 173 -7.54 -0.97 -4.59
C LYS A 173 -6.86 -1.89 -3.58
N ILE A 174 -7.54 -2.99 -3.27
CA ILE A 174 -6.97 -4.06 -2.44
C ILE A 174 -6.13 -4.98 -3.31
N LYS A 175 -4.91 -5.26 -2.87
CA LYS A 175 -4.05 -6.30 -3.39
C LYS A 175 -3.94 -7.41 -2.35
N GLU A 176 -4.07 -8.67 -2.79
CA GLU A 176 -3.86 -9.84 -1.95
C GLU A 176 -2.48 -10.44 -2.26
N ASP A 177 -1.68 -10.70 -1.22
CA ASP A 177 -0.48 -11.51 -1.32
C ASP A 177 -0.87 -12.97 -1.33
N LEU A 178 -0.92 -13.55 -2.52
CA LEU A 178 -1.29 -14.94 -2.71
C LEU A 178 -0.04 -15.79 -2.89
N GLU A 179 0.06 -16.86 -2.10
CA GLU A 179 1.02 -17.93 -2.30
C GLU A 179 0.42 -19.07 -3.10
N GLU A 180 1.24 -19.65 -3.96
CA GLU A 180 0.90 -20.83 -4.73
C GLU A 180 1.53 -22.08 -4.09
N LEU A 181 0.68 -23.06 -3.77
CA LEU A 181 1.06 -24.34 -3.23
C LEU A 181 0.80 -25.43 -4.27
N HIS A 182 1.74 -26.37 -4.40
CA HIS A 182 1.58 -27.60 -5.16
C HIS A 182 1.47 -28.76 -4.20
N PHE A 183 0.40 -29.56 -4.33
CA PHE A 183 0.17 -30.72 -3.48
C PHE A 183 -0.28 -31.90 -4.34
N THR A 184 0.22 -33.09 -4.02
CA THR A 184 -0.17 -34.34 -4.67
C THR A 184 -0.92 -35.22 -3.68
N ALA A 185 -2.12 -35.64 -4.06
CA ALA A 185 -2.94 -36.57 -3.29
C ALA A 185 -3.47 -37.71 -4.16
N ASP A 186 -3.84 -38.81 -3.51
CA ASP A 186 -4.66 -39.84 -4.13
C ASP A 186 -6.04 -39.27 -4.48
N SER A 187 -6.59 -39.67 -5.63
CA SER A 187 -7.88 -39.15 -6.13
C SER A 187 -9.03 -39.44 -5.12
N THR A 188 -8.92 -40.48 -4.31
CA THR A 188 -9.91 -40.80 -3.28
C THR A 188 -9.93 -39.78 -2.14
N LYS A 189 -8.81 -39.10 -1.87
CA LYS A 189 -8.67 -38.11 -0.81
C LYS A 189 -9.02 -36.67 -1.25
N MET A 190 -9.39 -36.46 -2.52
CA MET A 190 -9.64 -35.12 -3.09
C MET A 190 -10.69 -34.33 -2.33
N HIS A 191 -11.76 -34.99 -1.87
CA HIS A 191 -12.82 -34.32 -1.09
C HIS A 191 -12.29 -33.74 0.25
N ILE A 192 -11.31 -34.42 0.90
CA ILE A 192 -10.68 -33.92 2.12
C ILE A 192 -9.80 -32.71 1.80
N VAL A 193 -9.02 -32.80 0.71
CA VAL A 193 -8.19 -31.67 0.26
C VAL A 193 -9.05 -30.46 -0.01
N GLU A 194 -10.17 -30.60 -0.72
CA GLU A 194 -11.10 -29.51 -1.00
C GLU A 194 -11.68 -28.89 0.28
N GLN A 195 -12.00 -29.72 1.29
CA GLN A 195 -12.47 -29.24 2.59
C GLN A 195 -11.41 -28.41 3.32
N ILE A 196 -10.15 -28.89 3.36
CA ILE A 196 -9.03 -28.17 3.98
C ILE A 196 -8.79 -26.85 3.29
N VAL A 197 -8.71 -26.85 1.96
CA VAL A 197 -8.48 -25.63 1.18
C VAL A 197 -9.60 -24.61 1.41
N ARG A 198 -10.85 -25.05 1.41
CA ARG A 198 -12.02 -24.17 1.67
C ARG A 198 -12.05 -23.64 3.10
N LYS A 199 -11.72 -24.49 4.09
CA LYS A 199 -11.65 -24.12 5.52
C LYS A 199 -10.71 -22.93 5.75
N HIS A 200 -9.59 -22.87 5.02
CA HIS A 200 -8.58 -21.82 5.11
C HIS A 200 -8.67 -20.81 3.98
N SER A 201 -9.85 -20.58 3.41
CA SER A 201 -10.09 -19.57 2.37
C SER A 201 -9.17 -19.66 1.16
N GLY A 202 -8.60 -20.83 0.88
CA GLY A 202 -7.81 -21.09 -0.31
C GLY A 202 -8.69 -21.37 -1.53
N ARG A 203 -8.06 -21.33 -2.71
CA ARG A 203 -8.67 -21.66 -4.01
C ARG A 203 -7.84 -22.73 -4.71
N ILE A 204 -8.48 -23.77 -5.26
CA ILE A 204 -7.85 -24.69 -6.20
C ILE A 204 -7.88 -24.06 -7.58
N THR A 205 -6.71 -23.74 -8.14
CA THR A 205 -6.54 -23.07 -9.43
C THR A 205 -6.15 -24.01 -10.55
N GLY A 206 -5.75 -25.23 -10.21
CA GLY A 206 -5.42 -26.26 -11.22
C GLY A 206 -5.49 -27.67 -10.65
N ARG A 207 -5.77 -28.63 -11.53
CA ARG A 207 -5.76 -30.08 -11.25
C ARG A 207 -5.13 -30.80 -12.43
N ASN A 208 -4.21 -31.71 -12.15
CA ASN A 208 -3.59 -32.57 -13.14
C ASN A 208 -3.63 -34.01 -12.62
N PHE A 209 -4.42 -34.89 -13.28
CA PHE A 209 -4.61 -36.28 -12.89
C PHE A 209 -3.56 -37.17 -13.57
N PHE A 210 -2.99 -38.11 -12.81
CA PHE A 210 -2.06 -39.11 -13.32
C PHE A 210 -2.22 -40.43 -12.54
N GLY A 211 -2.50 -41.52 -13.22
CA GLY A 211 -2.79 -42.80 -12.56
C GLY A 211 -3.90 -42.65 -11.50
N THR A 212 -3.64 -43.03 -10.25
CA THR A 212 -4.54 -42.86 -9.13
C THR A 212 -4.35 -41.54 -8.40
N GLY A 213 -3.36 -40.72 -8.79
CA GLY A 213 -3.01 -39.46 -8.15
C GLY A 213 -3.54 -38.23 -8.87
N CYS A 214 -3.60 -37.13 -8.14
CA CYS A 214 -3.89 -35.80 -8.65
C CYS A 214 -2.91 -34.79 -8.07
N MET A 215 -2.24 -34.05 -8.96
CA MET A 215 -1.47 -32.85 -8.59
C MET A 215 -2.42 -31.67 -8.59
N ILE A 216 -2.44 -30.92 -7.50
CA ILE A 216 -3.32 -29.80 -7.24
C ILE A 216 -2.49 -28.55 -7.07
N LYS A 217 -2.90 -27.51 -7.77
CA LYS A 217 -2.40 -26.15 -7.63
C LYS A 217 -3.39 -25.37 -6.74
N ILE A 218 -2.92 -24.87 -5.63
CA ILE A 218 -3.72 -24.16 -4.63
C ILE A 218 -3.16 -22.75 -4.49
N THR A 219 -4.04 -21.76 -4.47
CA THR A 219 -3.67 -20.37 -4.19
C THR A 219 -4.39 -19.91 -2.93
N ALA A 220 -3.65 -19.36 -1.98
CA ALA A 220 -4.17 -18.81 -0.75
C ALA A 220 -3.29 -17.67 -0.25
N GLY A 221 -3.82 -16.82 0.62
CA GLY A 221 -3.01 -15.84 1.31
C GLY A 221 -1.92 -16.50 2.16
N ALA A 222 -0.75 -15.85 2.32
CA ALA A 222 0.46 -16.44 2.92
C ALA A 222 0.22 -17.14 4.28
N ALA A 223 -0.52 -16.54 5.20
CA ALA A 223 -0.85 -17.15 6.48
C ALA A 223 -1.72 -18.40 6.33
N ASN A 224 -2.72 -18.36 5.44
CA ASN A 224 -3.62 -19.46 5.15
C ASN A 224 -2.91 -20.58 4.38
N ALA A 225 -1.99 -20.24 3.49
CA ALA A 225 -1.16 -21.17 2.73
C ALA A 225 -0.33 -22.05 3.67
N LEU A 226 0.26 -21.46 4.72
CA LEU A 226 0.99 -22.22 5.73
C LEU A 226 0.08 -23.22 6.46
N GLN A 227 -1.13 -22.83 6.86
CA GLN A 227 -2.09 -23.71 7.53
C GLN A 227 -2.58 -24.82 6.61
N ILE A 228 -2.91 -24.49 5.36
CA ILE A 228 -3.27 -25.48 4.33
C ILE A 228 -2.15 -26.52 4.19
N LYS A 229 -0.91 -26.07 4.02
CA LYS A 229 0.25 -26.95 3.88
C LYS A 229 0.40 -27.89 5.06
N GLN A 230 0.31 -27.37 6.29
CA GLN A 230 0.42 -28.18 7.51
C GLN A 230 -0.67 -29.27 7.59
N GLU A 231 -1.93 -28.95 7.31
CA GLU A 231 -3.03 -29.92 7.34
C GLU A 231 -2.93 -30.94 6.18
N LEU A 232 -2.50 -30.52 4.99
CA LEU A 232 -2.30 -31.41 3.85
C LEU A 232 -1.12 -32.38 4.06
N ASP A 233 -0.04 -31.93 4.69
CA ASP A 233 1.12 -32.79 5.02
C ASP A 233 0.74 -33.91 6.01
N LEU A 234 -0.28 -33.71 6.85
CA LEU A 234 -0.82 -34.75 7.74
C LEU A 234 -1.63 -35.78 6.99
N LEU A 235 -2.23 -35.48 5.86
CA LEU A 235 -2.99 -36.42 5.03
C LEU A 235 -2.11 -37.50 4.33
N ASN A 236 -0.84 -37.18 4.13
CA ASN A 236 0.13 -38.05 3.44
C ASN A 236 1.00 -38.86 4.39
N ARG A 237 0.76 -38.74 5.69
CA ARG A 237 1.34 -39.61 6.73
C ARG A 237 0.44 -40.82 7.05
#